data_18fdef37bd8af70a5d50060239916bd8
#
_entry.id   18fdef37bd8af70a5d50060239916bd8
#
_cell.length_a   1.000
_cell.length_b   1.000
_cell.length_c   1.000
_cell.angle_alpha   90.00
_cell.angle_beta   90.00
_cell.angle_gamma   90.00
#
_symmetry.space_group_name_H-M   'P 1'
#
loop_
_entity.id
_entity.type
_entity.pdbx_description
1 polymer ?
#
loop_
_entity_poly.entity_id
_entity_poly.type
_entity_poly.pdbx_seq_one_letter_code
_entity_poly.pdbx_strand_id
1 'polypeptide(L)'
;MSYVAGTIIFTRGDQSFFLVTDTPESRFYTVKLHRQAGDTALGSLLAGMKSELGIDVDNLRLGELAVWHEQGQHDNSDAFSLFTFEPVDISVLDFERLRAVGLQFMNARQAHSLLENVDMSGVTSLD
;
A
#
# COMPACT_ATOMS: atom_id res chain seq x y z
N MET A 1 -16.77 0.90 9.52
CA MET A 1 -15.79 1.86 9.02
C MET A 1 -15.00 1.26 7.91
N SER A 2 -14.68 2.06 6.94
CA SER A 2 -14.00 1.56 5.75
C SER A 2 -12.59 2.14 5.66
N TYR A 3 -11.65 1.29 5.24
CA TYR A 3 -10.27 1.68 5.04
C TYR A 3 -9.82 1.25 3.65
N VAL A 4 -8.85 1.94 3.13
CA VAL A 4 -8.19 1.58 1.88
C VAL A 4 -6.71 1.43 2.16
N ALA A 5 -6.08 0.45 1.54
CA ALA A 5 -4.66 0.17 1.74
C ALA A 5 -3.87 0.57 0.50
N GLY A 6 -2.60 0.88 0.72
CA GLY A 6 -1.71 1.22 -0.37
C GLY A 6 -0.29 0.80 -0.08
N THR A 7 0.45 0.52 -1.14
CA THR A 7 1.86 0.22 -1.04
C THR A 7 2.58 0.76 -2.27
N ILE A 8 3.85 1.08 -2.08
CA ILE A 8 4.73 1.47 -3.18
C ILE A 8 5.66 0.31 -3.44
N ILE A 9 5.77 -0.09 -4.70
CA ILE A 9 6.60 -1.23 -5.10
C ILE A 9 7.69 -0.71 -6.03
N PHE A 10 8.92 -1.08 -5.74
CA PHE A 10 10.00 -0.83 -6.69
C PHE A 10 10.91 -2.04 -6.75
N THR A 11 11.64 -2.16 -7.83
CA THR A 11 12.54 -3.27 -8.06
C THR A 11 13.97 -2.76 -8.11
N ARG A 12 14.88 -3.44 -7.43
CA ARG A 12 16.30 -3.14 -7.48
C ARG A 12 17.04 -4.47 -7.66
N GLY A 13 17.77 -4.58 -8.77
CA GLY A 13 18.34 -5.85 -9.15
C GLY A 13 17.22 -6.82 -9.49
N ASP A 14 17.20 -7.96 -8.84
CA ASP A 14 16.15 -8.97 -9.04
C ASP A 14 15.19 -9.05 -7.85
N GLN A 15 15.20 -8.03 -6.98
CA GLN A 15 14.33 -8.02 -5.81
C GLN A 15 13.31 -6.91 -5.91
N SER A 16 12.10 -7.22 -5.46
CA SER A 16 11.02 -6.23 -5.34
C SER A 16 10.87 -5.85 -3.88
N PHE A 17 10.61 -4.56 -3.64
CA PHE A 17 10.43 -4.00 -2.30
C PHE A 17 9.05 -3.39 -2.18
N PHE A 18 8.47 -3.53 -1.00
CA PHE A 18 7.09 -3.11 -0.72
C PHE A 18 7.08 -2.20 0.50
N LEU A 19 6.35 -1.11 0.41
CA LEU A 19 6.22 -0.18 1.54
C LEU A 19 5.24 -0.76 2.56
N VAL A 20 5.68 -0.90 3.80
CA VAL A 20 4.86 -1.45 4.88
C VAL A 20 5.11 -0.66 6.16
N THR A 21 4.15 -0.75 7.07
CA THR A 21 4.38 -0.31 8.45
C THR A 21 5.08 -1.43 9.19
N ASP A 22 5.86 -1.10 10.21
CA ASP A 22 6.61 -2.14 10.93
C ASP A 22 6.24 -2.25 12.41
N THR A 23 5.26 -1.49 12.88
CA THR A 23 4.90 -1.49 14.30
C THR A 23 3.40 -1.61 14.47
N PRO A 24 2.91 -2.51 15.33
CA PRO A 24 3.65 -3.57 16.02
C PRO A 24 3.96 -4.74 15.11
N GLU A 25 3.24 -4.87 13.98
CA GLU A 25 3.45 -5.92 12.99
C GLU A 25 3.51 -5.28 11.62
N SER A 26 4.13 -5.98 10.69
CA SER A 26 4.19 -5.50 9.31
C SER A 26 2.80 -5.50 8.70
N ARG A 27 2.38 -4.37 8.18
CA ARG A 27 1.10 -4.19 7.53
C ARG A 27 1.26 -3.23 6.37
N PHE A 28 0.34 -3.31 5.41
CA PHE A 28 0.28 -2.26 4.40
C PHE A 28 -0.26 -0.98 5.04
N TYR A 29 0.13 0.15 4.47
CA TYR A 29 -0.36 1.44 4.92
C TYR A 29 -1.86 1.54 4.61
N THR A 30 -2.65 1.98 5.59
CA THR A 30 -4.09 2.15 5.41
C THR A 30 -4.52 3.56 5.74
N VAL A 31 -5.58 3.98 5.08
CA VAL A 31 -6.20 5.28 5.29
C VAL A 31 -7.69 5.05 5.48
N LYS A 32 -8.26 5.78 6.42
CA LYS A 32 -9.70 5.73 6.65
C LYS A 32 -10.41 6.48 5.52
N LEU A 33 -11.45 5.87 4.99
CA LEU A 33 -12.22 6.49 3.94
C LEU A 33 -13.14 7.57 4.53
N HIS A 34 -13.18 8.69 3.85
CA HIS A 34 -14.07 9.78 4.21
C HIS A 34 -15.29 9.72 3.29
N ARG A 35 -16.48 9.77 3.90
CA ARG A 35 -17.71 9.68 3.14
C ARG A 35 -18.25 11.04 2.79
N GLN A 36 -17.44 11.82 2.11
CA GLN A 36 -17.88 13.11 1.63
C GLN A 36 -18.15 13.02 0.14
N ALA A 37 -19.01 13.87 -0.34
CA ALA A 37 -19.34 13.89 -1.75
C ALA A 37 -18.08 14.12 -2.58
N GLY A 38 -17.87 13.27 -3.56
CA GLY A 38 -16.72 13.39 -4.44
C GLY A 38 -15.46 12.66 -3.98
N ASP A 39 -15.45 12.15 -2.76
CA ASP A 39 -14.30 11.42 -2.28
C ASP A 39 -14.30 10.00 -2.82
N THR A 40 -13.15 9.55 -3.28
CA THR A 40 -12.97 8.18 -3.74
C THR A 40 -11.95 7.50 -2.85
N ALA A 41 -11.91 6.16 -2.92
CA ALA A 41 -10.92 5.39 -2.15
C ALA A 41 -9.51 5.81 -2.55
N LEU A 42 -9.26 5.89 -3.85
CA LEU A 42 -7.93 6.29 -4.34
C LEU A 42 -7.60 7.71 -3.91
N GLY A 43 -8.56 8.63 -4.01
CA GLY A 43 -8.34 10.01 -3.60
C GLY A 43 -8.00 10.13 -2.13
N SER A 44 -8.72 9.39 -1.27
CA SER A 44 -8.45 9.38 0.15
C SER A 44 -7.06 8.84 0.46
N LEU A 45 -6.66 7.78 -0.24
CA LEU A 45 -5.34 7.18 -0.06
C LEU A 45 -4.24 8.14 -0.47
N LEU A 46 -4.38 8.78 -1.62
CA LEU A 46 -3.37 9.73 -2.10
C LEU A 46 -3.26 10.93 -1.16
N ALA A 47 -4.38 11.41 -0.65
CA ALA A 47 -4.37 12.51 0.29
C ALA A 47 -3.62 12.14 1.57
N GLY A 48 -3.83 10.92 2.08
CA GLY A 48 -3.11 10.44 3.26
C GLY A 48 -1.63 10.29 3.00
N MET A 49 -1.26 9.73 1.87
CA MET A 49 0.15 9.59 1.52
C MET A 49 0.84 10.94 1.45
N LYS A 50 0.16 11.92 0.90
CA LYS A 50 0.73 13.26 0.78
C LYS A 50 0.84 13.94 2.14
N SER A 51 -0.23 13.91 2.93
CA SER A 51 -0.27 14.68 4.18
C SER A 51 0.42 13.97 5.33
N GLU A 52 0.26 12.66 5.44
CA GLU A 52 0.81 11.90 6.57
C GLU A 52 2.22 11.41 6.30
N LEU A 53 2.51 10.99 5.09
CA LEU A 53 3.80 10.41 4.76
C LEU A 53 4.73 11.38 4.04
N GLY A 54 4.20 12.50 3.58
CA GLY A 54 5.00 13.46 2.85
C GLY A 54 5.48 12.98 1.49
N ILE A 55 4.74 12.06 0.90
CA ILE A 55 5.11 11.51 -0.40
C ILE A 55 4.63 12.44 -1.50
N ASP A 56 5.47 12.66 -2.49
CA ASP A 56 5.09 13.39 -3.69
C ASP A 56 4.26 12.45 -4.56
N VAL A 57 2.94 12.61 -4.50
CA VAL A 57 2.05 11.70 -5.21
C VAL A 57 2.15 11.85 -6.73
N ASP A 58 2.68 12.97 -7.20
CA ASP A 58 2.93 13.14 -8.64
C ASP A 58 4.08 12.28 -9.12
N ASN A 59 4.89 11.77 -8.20
CA ASN A 59 5.97 10.85 -8.51
C ASN A 59 5.53 9.39 -8.49
N LEU A 60 4.24 9.13 -8.30
CA LEU A 60 3.71 7.79 -8.23
C LEU A 60 2.93 7.45 -9.49
N ARG A 61 3.13 6.22 -9.97
CA ARG A 61 2.34 5.67 -11.05
C ARG A 61 1.46 4.58 -10.48
N LEU A 62 0.15 4.67 -10.74
CA LEU A 62 -0.78 3.65 -10.25
C LEU A 62 -0.52 2.34 -10.99
N GLY A 63 -0.32 1.29 -10.22
CA GLY A 63 -0.16 -0.06 -10.76
C GLY A 63 -1.48 -0.80 -10.72
N GLU A 64 -1.54 -1.86 -9.95
CA GLU A 64 -2.69 -2.74 -9.92
C GLU A 64 -3.52 -2.53 -8.66
N LEU A 65 -4.77 -2.95 -8.74
CA LEU A 65 -5.66 -2.99 -7.60
C LEU A 65 -5.82 -4.44 -7.18
N ALA A 66 -5.59 -4.69 -5.90
CA ALA A 66 -5.69 -6.02 -5.34
C ALA A 66 -6.61 -5.99 -4.12
N VAL A 67 -6.82 -7.15 -3.53
CA VAL A 67 -7.54 -7.27 -2.27
C VAL A 67 -6.57 -7.86 -1.25
N TRP A 68 -6.46 -7.19 -0.12
CA TRP A 68 -5.61 -7.65 0.97
C TRP A 68 -6.48 -8.10 2.13
N HIS A 69 -6.26 -9.35 2.57
CA HIS A 69 -6.95 -9.91 3.73
C HIS A 69 -6.01 -9.84 4.91
N GLU A 70 -6.38 -9.08 5.92
CA GLU A 70 -5.51 -8.92 7.06
C GLU A 70 -5.34 -10.25 7.78
N GLN A 71 -4.10 -10.56 8.12
CA GLN A 71 -3.74 -11.85 8.68
C GLN A 71 -4.43 -12.11 10.01
N GLY A 72 -4.80 -13.38 10.23
CA GLY A 72 -5.39 -13.80 11.49
C GLY A 72 -6.88 -13.62 11.57
N GLN A 73 -7.48 -13.10 10.54
CA GLN A 73 -8.92 -12.88 10.51
C GLN A 73 -9.61 -13.92 9.65
N HIS A 74 -10.73 -14.40 10.13
CA HIS A 74 -11.55 -15.33 9.37
C HIS A 74 -12.76 -14.65 8.78
N ASP A 75 -12.93 -13.40 9.11
CA ASP A 75 -14.09 -12.61 8.70
C ASP A 75 -13.72 -11.82 7.46
N ASN A 76 -14.54 -11.92 6.43
CA ASN A 76 -14.30 -11.19 5.19
C ASN A 76 -14.40 -9.69 5.34
N SER A 77 -14.92 -9.22 6.47
CA SER A 77 -15.02 -7.79 6.72
C SER A 77 -13.66 -7.13 6.86
N ASP A 78 -12.60 -7.92 7.02
CA ASP A 78 -11.25 -7.39 7.15
C ASP A 78 -10.49 -7.35 5.83
N ALA A 79 -11.19 -7.48 4.73
CA ALA A 79 -10.58 -7.35 3.42
C ALA A 79 -10.50 -5.87 3.03
N PHE A 80 -9.38 -5.48 2.46
CA PHE A 80 -9.11 -4.11 2.05
C PHE A 80 -8.80 -4.06 0.57
N SER A 81 -9.28 -3.00 -0.09
CA SER A 81 -8.77 -2.69 -1.42
C SER A 81 -7.32 -2.22 -1.25
N LEU A 82 -6.43 -2.80 -2.01
CA LEU A 82 -4.99 -2.48 -1.95
C LEU A 82 -4.57 -1.91 -3.29
N PHE A 83 -4.23 -0.64 -3.29
CA PHE A 83 -3.68 0.00 -4.50
C PHE A 83 -2.17 -0.11 -4.47
N THR A 84 -1.59 -0.50 -5.58
CA THR A 84 -0.14 -0.55 -5.71
C THR A 84 0.33 0.60 -6.58
N PHE A 85 1.48 1.16 -6.22
CA PHE A 85 2.07 2.28 -6.95
C PHE A 85 3.53 1.97 -7.23
N GLU A 86 4.04 2.54 -8.31
CA GLU A 86 5.45 2.49 -8.62
C GLU A 86 6.00 3.91 -8.64
N PRO A 87 7.17 4.16 -8.08
CA PRO A 87 7.77 5.49 -8.17
C PRO A 87 8.26 5.74 -9.59
N VAL A 88 7.97 6.93 -10.10
CA VAL A 88 8.52 7.33 -11.40
C VAL A 88 10.03 7.52 -11.28
N ASP A 89 10.45 8.15 -10.19
CA ASP A 89 11.86 8.36 -9.88
C ASP A 89 12.07 7.99 -8.42
N ILE A 90 12.79 6.89 -8.19
CA ILE A 90 12.98 6.38 -6.84
C ILE A 90 13.80 7.35 -5.98
N SER A 91 14.63 8.18 -6.58
CA SER A 91 15.46 9.12 -5.84
C SER A 91 14.64 10.23 -5.19
N VAL A 92 13.40 10.42 -5.60
CA VAL A 92 12.50 11.41 -5.01
C VAL A 92 11.92 10.92 -3.69
N LEU A 93 11.92 9.60 -3.46
CA LEU A 93 11.39 9.04 -2.22
C LEU A 93 12.33 9.36 -1.05
N ASP A 94 11.73 9.87 0.03
CA ASP A 94 12.48 10.21 1.23
C ASP A 94 12.37 9.05 2.22
N PHE A 95 13.34 8.15 2.16
CA PHE A 95 13.31 6.94 2.99
C PHE A 95 13.43 7.26 4.47
N GLU A 96 14.17 8.30 4.82
CA GLU A 96 14.33 8.67 6.22
C GLU A 96 13.01 9.19 6.81
N ARG A 97 12.29 9.99 6.02
CA ARG A 97 11.01 10.50 6.47
C ARG A 97 10.01 9.37 6.65
N LEU A 98 9.99 8.41 5.72
CA LEU A 98 9.10 7.28 5.84
C LEU A 98 9.41 6.46 7.09
N ARG A 99 10.68 6.25 7.36
CA ARG A 99 11.08 5.54 8.57
C ARG A 99 10.66 6.30 9.83
N ALA A 100 10.76 7.62 9.80
CA ALA A 100 10.40 8.44 10.94
C ALA A 100 8.91 8.33 11.28
N VAL A 101 8.07 8.01 10.30
CA VAL A 101 6.63 7.85 10.53
C VAL A 101 6.23 6.38 10.61
N GLY A 102 7.19 5.48 10.78
CA GLY A 102 6.91 4.07 11.05
C GLY A 102 6.77 3.19 9.83
N LEU A 103 7.26 3.62 8.67
CA LEU A 103 7.20 2.82 7.46
C LEU A 103 8.59 2.45 6.99
N GLN A 104 8.66 1.33 6.29
CA GLN A 104 9.91 0.87 5.69
C GLN A 104 9.58 0.04 4.46
N PHE A 105 10.60 -0.21 3.67
CA PHE A 105 10.47 -1.10 2.52
C PHE A 105 11.01 -2.47 2.90
N MET A 106 10.21 -3.49 2.61
CA MET A 106 10.60 -4.88 2.80
C MET A 106 10.67 -5.57 1.45
N ASN A 107 11.68 -6.46 1.26
CA ASN A 107 11.68 -7.25 0.05
C ASN A 107 10.61 -8.33 0.12
N ALA A 108 10.38 -9.02 -1.00
CA ALA A 108 9.30 -10.00 -1.09
C ALA A 108 9.45 -11.12 -0.06
N ARG A 109 10.68 -11.51 0.26
CA ARG A 109 10.92 -12.55 1.24
C ARG A 109 10.50 -12.08 2.64
N GLN A 110 10.87 -10.87 3.01
CA GLN A 110 10.53 -10.31 4.31
C GLN A 110 9.04 -10.07 4.43
N ALA A 111 8.39 -9.70 3.33
CA ALA A 111 6.97 -9.40 3.30
C ALA A 111 6.12 -10.62 2.96
N HIS A 112 6.70 -11.81 2.97
CA HIS A 112 6.03 -13.02 2.53
C HIS A 112 4.67 -13.22 3.20
N SER A 113 4.61 -13.04 4.50
CA SER A 113 3.36 -13.23 5.26
C SER A 113 2.26 -12.29 4.80
N LEU A 114 2.63 -11.04 4.50
CA LEU A 114 1.65 -10.08 3.99
C LEU A 114 1.21 -10.45 2.58
N LEU A 115 2.18 -10.82 1.74
CA LEU A 115 1.89 -11.09 0.34
C LEU A 115 1.03 -12.33 0.15
N GLU A 116 1.11 -13.29 1.06
CA GLU A 116 0.26 -14.46 1.01
C GLU A 116 -1.22 -14.12 1.11
N ASN A 117 -1.53 -12.99 1.71
CA ASN A 117 -2.90 -12.56 1.95
C ASN A 117 -3.38 -11.54 0.93
N VAL A 118 -2.63 -11.35 -0.13
CA VAL A 118 -3.01 -10.45 -1.22
C VAL A 118 -3.58 -11.28 -2.37
N ASP A 119 -4.80 -10.94 -2.74
CA ASP A 119 -5.51 -11.65 -3.80
C ASP A 119 -5.60 -10.76 -5.03
N MET A 120 -4.94 -11.19 -6.09
CA MET A 120 -4.93 -10.47 -7.36
C MET A 120 -5.97 -10.99 -8.33
N SER A 121 -6.68 -12.04 -7.98
CA SER A 121 -7.59 -12.69 -8.92
C SER A 121 -8.73 -11.77 -9.36
N GLY A 122 -9.16 -10.87 -8.50
CA GLY A 122 -10.19 -9.92 -8.87
C GLY A 122 -9.75 -8.93 -9.94
N VAL A 123 -8.44 -8.71 -10.03
CA VAL A 123 -7.86 -7.80 -11.00
C VAL A 123 -7.56 -8.52 -12.30
N THR A 124 -7.13 -9.76 -12.19
CA THR A 124 -6.67 -10.55 -13.35
C THR A 124 -7.76 -11.42 -13.93
N SER A 125 -8.98 -11.29 -13.48
CA SER A 125 -10.09 -12.12 -13.92
C SER A 125 -10.40 -11.98 -15.39
N LEU A 126 -9.76 -11.07 -16.06
CA LEU A 126 -9.95 -10.84 -17.48
C LEU A 126 -9.23 -11.85 -18.35
N ASP A 127 -8.40 -12.64 -17.78
CA ASP A 127 -7.64 -13.64 -18.52
C ASP A 127 -8.53 -14.71 -19.14
#